data_c0d98bcf97792e46914d294ad134f445
#
_entry.id   c0d98bcf97792e46914d294ad134f445
#
_cell.length_a   1.000
_cell.length_b   1.000
_cell.length_c   1.000
_cell.angle_alpha   90.00
_cell.angle_beta   90.00
_cell.angle_gamma   90.00
#
_symmetry.space_group_name_H-M   'P 1'
#
loop_
_entity.id
_entity.type
_entity.pdbx_description
1 polymer ?
#
loop_
_entity_poly.entity_id
_entity_poly.type
_entity_poly.pdbx_seq_one_letter_code
_entity_poly.pdbx_strand_id
1 'polypeptide(L)'
;KPGIPVGVPKGKALELRDFQHWSDTLLAKYPHALQSNDEAPDAVEVYRKTLAAQPDKSVTIVTVGFLTNLGNLLQSKADKYSSLSGKQLVKKKVKILVCMAGMFPSGSEFNVNRDASASQQVYNNWPTPVLLSGFEIGQKIHTGLPLINNSSIVNSPVKDVFRISIPLDKQDSAGRMSWDETAVLVAVKGYKPWYKLERGKMIVADNGSNTWDTTKKNHAQLPGAPPQSIVRDSSLLYPMYCC
;
A
#
# COMPACT_ATOMS: atom_id res chain seq x y z
N LYS A 1 5.46 16.75 -0.41
CA LYS A 1 5.40 17.60 0.79
C LYS A 1 6.77 17.59 1.45
N PRO A 2 7.44 18.74 1.59
CA PRO A 2 8.76 18.79 2.22
C PRO A 2 8.73 18.20 3.64
N GLY A 3 9.79 17.47 4.02
CA GLY A 3 9.96 16.95 5.37
C GLY A 3 9.24 15.64 5.70
N ILE A 4 8.61 14.98 4.72
CA ILE A 4 8.13 13.60 4.94
C ILE A 4 9.35 12.68 4.97
N PRO A 5 9.55 11.89 6.07
CA PRO A 5 10.64 10.95 6.14
C PRO A 5 10.49 9.87 5.07
N VAL A 6 11.58 9.59 4.36
CA VAL A 6 11.67 8.52 3.36
C VAL A 6 12.71 7.51 3.86
N GLY A 7 12.41 6.22 3.73
CA GLY A 7 13.33 5.14 4.06
C GLY A 7 13.25 4.05 3.01
N VAL A 8 14.34 3.34 2.80
CA VAL A 8 14.43 2.21 1.88
C VAL A 8 14.79 0.93 2.65
N PRO A 9 14.40 -0.26 2.17
CA PRO A 9 14.87 -1.49 2.78
C PRO A 9 16.38 -1.59 2.61
N LYS A 10 17.09 -1.87 3.70
CA LYS A 10 18.51 -2.21 3.68
C LYS A 10 18.67 -3.73 3.82
N GLY A 11 19.65 -4.30 3.15
CA GLY A 11 19.86 -5.75 3.09
C GLY A 11 19.02 -6.42 2.00
N LYS A 12 18.44 -7.59 2.30
CA LYS A 12 17.67 -8.35 1.30
C LYS A 12 16.34 -7.65 0.99
N ALA A 13 16.18 -7.21 -0.23
CA ALA A 13 14.98 -6.58 -0.77
C ALA A 13 14.73 -7.09 -2.20
N LEU A 14 13.50 -6.92 -2.68
CA LEU A 14 13.18 -7.20 -4.08
C LEU A 14 13.71 -6.08 -4.97
N GLU A 15 14.44 -6.47 -6.00
CA GLU A 15 14.93 -5.56 -7.05
C GLU A 15 14.01 -5.70 -8.28
N LEU A 16 12.95 -4.88 -8.30
CA LEU A 16 12.05 -4.80 -9.44
C LEU A 16 12.16 -3.41 -10.06
N ARG A 17 12.45 -3.38 -11.35
CA ARG A 17 12.45 -2.14 -12.12
C ARG A 17 11.08 -1.87 -12.69
N ASP A 18 10.78 -0.59 -12.86
CA ASP A 18 9.66 -0.12 -13.63
C ASP A 18 9.92 -0.38 -15.13
N PHE A 19 9.26 -1.41 -15.67
CA PHE A 19 9.39 -1.80 -17.09
C PHE A 19 8.65 -0.85 -18.05
N GLN A 20 7.80 0.03 -17.53
CA GLN A 20 7.13 1.08 -18.31
C GLN A 20 7.96 2.37 -18.41
N HIS A 21 9.07 2.46 -17.70
CA HIS A 21 10.02 3.60 -17.74
C HIS A 21 9.43 4.97 -17.36
N TRP A 22 8.30 5.00 -16.62
CA TRP A 22 7.78 6.26 -16.12
C TRP A 22 8.66 6.86 -15.01
N SER A 23 9.37 6.03 -14.25
CA SER A 23 10.33 6.49 -13.24
C SER A 23 11.48 7.28 -13.85
N ASP A 24 12.00 6.87 -15.00
CA ASP A 24 13.06 7.59 -15.72
C ASP A 24 12.64 9.01 -16.09
N THR A 25 11.38 9.16 -16.56
CA THR A 25 10.81 10.47 -16.88
C THR A 25 10.65 11.33 -15.63
N LEU A 26 10.22 10.76 -14.50
CA LEU A 26 10.08 11.51 -13.25
C LEU A 26 11.43 12.01 -12.74
N LEU A 27 12.45 11.16 -12.76
CA LEU A 27 13.81 11.53 -12.34
C LEU A 27 14.41 12.62 -13.23
N ALA A 28 14.16 12.57 -14.54
CA ALA A 28 14.68 13.57 -15.47
C ALA A 28 13.96 14.93 -15.37
N LYS A 29 12.64 14.92 -15.08
CA LYS A 29 11.79 16.10 -15.19
C LYS A 29 11.53 16.83 -13.88
N TYR A 30 11.51 16.12 -12.77
CA TYR A 30 11.09 16.67 -11.49
C TYR A 30 12.25 16.74 -10.49
N PRO A 31 12.34 17.84 -9.69
CA PRO A 31 13.39 17.93 -8.68
C PRO A 31 13.19 16.88 -7.60
N HIS A 32 14.28 16.27 -7.17
CA HIS A 32 14.31 15.25 -6.11
C HIS A 32 15.55 15.45 -5.24
N ALA A 33 15.40 15.20 -3.94
CA ALA A 33 16.47 15.40 -2.97
C ALA A 33 17.44 14.20 -2.89
N LEU A 34 16.92 12.97 -3.07
CA LEU A 34 17.72 11.74 -3.03
C LEU A 34 18.23 11.41 -4.43
N GLN A 35 19.52 11.15 -4.56
CA GLN A 35 20.13 10.74 -5.82
C GLN A 35 20.26 9.21 -5.95
N SER A 36 20.27 8.51 -4.81
CA SER A 36 20.33 7.04 -4.78
C SER A 36 19.62 6.49 -3.53
N ASN A 37 19.35 5.18 -3.55
CA ASN A 37 18.83 4.47 -2.40
C ASN A 37 19.82 4.45 -1.22
N ASP A 38 21.12 4.64 -1.47
CA ASP A 38 22.14 4.61 -0.42
C ASP A 38 22.06 5.85 0.49
N GLU A 39 21.59 6.96 -0.04
CA GLU A 39 21.39 8.20 0.71
C GLU A 39 20.16 8.15 1.66
N ALA A 40 19.20 7.27 1.38
CA ALA A 40 18.04 7.12 2.22
C ALA A 40 18.36 6.26 3.46
N PRO A 41 17.82 6.59 4.64
CA PRO A 41 17.95 5.77 5.83
C PRO A 41 17.21 4.43 5.67
N ASP A 42 17.51 3.48 6.56
CA ASP A 42 16.78 2.21 6.65
C ASP A 42 15.29 2.46 6.94
N ALA A 43 14.42 1.82 6.17
CA ALA A 43 12.97 1.91 6.35
C ALA A 43 12.52 1.49 7.75
N VAL A 44 13.16 0.48 8.36
CA VAL A 44 12.86 0.04 9.73
C VAL A 44 13.22 1.13 10.73
N GLU A 45 14.36 1.80 10.55
CA GLU A 45 14.74 2.94 11.38
C GLU A 45 13.72 4.07 11.30
N VAL A 46 13.29 4.42 10.08
CA VAL A 46 12.25 5.45 9.84
C VAL A 46 10.93 5.06 10.50
N TYR A 47 10.47 3.81 10.35
CA TYR A 47 9.28 3.31 11.04
C TYR A 47 9.40 3.44 12.55
N ARG A 48 10.49 2.96 13.12
CA ARG A 48 10.68 2.96 14.58
C ARG A 48 10.73 4.38 15.16
N LYS A 49 11.50 5.27 14.52
CA LYS A 49 11.57 6.70 14.90
C LYS A 49 10.18 7.35 14.83
N THR A 50 9.48 7.15 13.74
CA THR A 50 8.16 7.76 13.52
C THR A 50 7.14 7.22 14.52
N LEU A 51 7.05 5.90 14.69
CA LEU A 51 6.10 5.28 15.61
C LEU A 51 6.37 5.68 17.07
N ALA A 52 7.64 5.72 17.50
CA ALA A 52 8.01 6.08 18.87
C ALA A 52 7.50 7.49 19.23
N ALA A 53 7.53 8.42 18.28
CA ALA A 53 7.10 9.80 18.48
C ALA A 53 5.58 10.01 18.51
N GLN A 54 4.77 9.00 18.12
CA GLN A 54 3.31 9.16 18.03
C GLN A 54 2.61 8.75 19.35
N PRO A 55 1.41 9.27 19.63
CA PRO A 55 0.56 8.76 20.68
C PRO A 55 0.21 7.28 20.49
N ASP A 56 -0.14 6.60 21.58
CA ASP A 56 -0.51 5.18 21.53
C ASP A 56 -1.81 4.99 20.70
N LYS A 57 -1.86 3.93 19.88
CA LYS A 57 -3.01 3.59 19.02
C LYS A 57 -3.46 4.70 18.07
N SER A 58 -2.58 5.63 17.72
CA SER A 58 -2.92 6.76 16.84
C SER A 58 -2.57 6.53 15.37
N VAL A 59 -1.65 5.61 15.06
CA VAL A 59 -1.11 5.44 13.72
C VAL A 59 -1.92 4.43 12.91
N THR A 60 -2.36 4.84 11.72
CA THR A 60 -2.81 3.94 10.65
C THR A 60 -1.65 3.72 9.70
N ILE A 61 -1.25 2.46 9.49
CA ILE A 61 -0.29 2.11 8.44
C ILE A 61 -1.08 1.67 7.21
N VAL A 62 -0.67 2.16 6.03
CA VAL A 62 -1.20 1.70 4.74
C VAL A 62 -0.06 1.07 3.96
N THR A 63 -0.30 -0.12 3.41
CA THR A 63 0.63 -0.78 2.49
C THR A 63 0.02 -0.94 1.11
N VAL A 64 0.77 -0.53 0.11
CA VAL A 64 0.39 -0.60 -1.31
C VAL A 64 1.52 -1.25 -2.14
N GLY A 65 2.24 -2.17 -1.52
CA GLY A 65 3.36 -2.89 -2.09
C GLY A 65 3.76 -4.05 -1.19
N PHE A 66 5.00 -4.51 -1.35
CA PHE A 66 5.52 -5.69 -0.65
C PHE A 66 5.64 -5.46 0.86
N LEU A 67 5.46 -6.53 1.64
CA LEU A 67 5.46 -6.46 3.10
C LEU A 67 6.85 -6.61 3.75
N THR A 68 7.92 -6.63 2.95
CA THR A 68 9.30 -6.78 3.40
C THR A 68 9.65 -5.85 4.56
N ASN A 69 9.35 -4.55 4.42
CA ASN A 69 9.62 -3.55 5.47
C ASN A 69 8.85 -3.81 6.76
N LEU A 70 7.59 -4.25 6.66
CA LEU A 70 6.79 -4.57 7.85
C LEU A 70 7.23 -5.88 8.50
N GLY A 71 7.63 -6.88 7.71
CA GLY A 71 8.24 -8.10 8.21
C GLY A 71 9.51 -7.79 9.01
N ASN A 72 10.40 -6.97 8.45
CA ASN A 72 11.62 -6.53 9.10
C ASN A 72 11.34 -5.68 10.37
N LEU A 73 10.34 -4.80 10.31
CA LEU A 73 9.91 -4.02 11.48
C LEU A 73 9.46 -4.95 12.63
N LEU A 74 8.66 -5.97 12.36
CA LEU A 74 8.21 -6.90 13.40
C LEU A 74 9.36 -7.65 14.07
N GLN A 75 10.44 -7.93 13.34
CA GLN A 75 11.64 -8.62 13.85
C GLN A 75 12.63 -7.67 14.56
N SER A 76 12.48 -6.37 14.39
CA SER A 76 13.45 -5.40 14.89
C SER A 76 13.53 -5.42 16.42
N LYS A 77 14.74 -5.26 16.93
CA LYS A 77 15.03 -5.19 18.36
C LYS A 77 14.83 -3.77 18.89
N ALA A 78 14.93 -3.60 20.20
CA ALA A 78 15.05 -2.30 20.86
C ALA A 78 16.24 -1.50 20.29
N ASP A 79 16.07 -0.18 20.19
CA ASP A 79 17.07 0.74 19.65
C ASP A 79 17.03 2.11 20.36
N LYS A 80 17.77 3.08 19.82
CA LYS A 80 17.84 4.46 20.35
C LYS A 80 16.50 5.20 20.37
N TYR A 81 15.50 4.76 19.60
CA TYR A 81 14.18 5.39 19.52
C TYR A 81 13.17 4.77 20.47
N SER A 82 13.33 3.47 20.78
CA SER A 82 12.41 2.76 21.66
C SER A 82 13.03 1.52 22.27
N SER A 83 12.83 1.32 23.56
CA SER A 83 13.20 0.10 24.29
C SER A 83 12.32 -1.11 23.96
N LEU A 84 11.23 -0.90 23.20
CA LEU A 84 10.33 -1.96 22.76
C LEU A 84 10.88 -2.67 21.52
N SER A 85 10.65 -3.99 21.41
CA SER A 85 10.82 -4.69 20.14
C SER A 85 9.85 -4.12 19.08
N GLY A 86 10.13 -4.32 17.78
CA GLY A 86 9.27 -3.82 16.71
C GLY A 86 7.82 -4.29 16.84
N LYS A 87 7.61 -5.58 17.16
CA LYS A 87 6.25 -6.12 17.40
C LYS A 87 5.54 -5.44 18.57
N GLN A 88 6.26 -5.17 19.67
CA GLN A 88 5.70 -4.46 20.82
C GLN A 88 5.40 -2.99 20.50
N LEU A 89 6.29 -2.33 19.74
CA LEU A 89 6.12 -0.95 19.32
C LEU A 89 4.89 -0.80 18.40
N VAL A 90 4.76 -1.69 17.42
CA VAL A 90 3.56 -1.77 16.56
C VAL A 90 2.32 -2.00 17.40
N LYS A 91 2.33 -2.99 18.33
CA LYS A 91 1.20 -3.26 19.22
C LYS A 91 0.80 -2.03 20.03
N LYS A 92 1.74 -1.22 20.45
CA LYS A 92 1.50 -0.01 21.26
C LYS A 92 0.99 1.16 20.42
N LYS A 93 1.60 1.43 19.27
CA LYS A 93 1.41 2.68 18.51
C LYS A 93 0.41 2.58 17.38
N VAL A 94 0.31 1.40 16.75
CA VAL A 94 -0.53 1.24 15.55
C VAL A 94 -1.97 0.93 15.95
N LYS A 95 -2.89 1.68 15.38
CA LYS A 95 -4.35 1.49 15.50
C LYS A 95 -4.82 0.37 14.58
N ILE A 96 -4.40 0.42 13.31
CA ILE A 96 -4.83 -0.51 12.25
C ILE A 96 -3.78 -0.53 11.13
N LEU A 97 -3.65 -1.68 10.49
CA LEU A 97 -2.95 -1.86 9.22
C LEU A 97 -3.99 -2.03 8.11
N VAL A 98 -3.91 -1.21 7.06
CA VAL A 98 -4.72 -1.31 5.85
C VAL A 98 -3.82 -1.72 4.71
N CYS A 99 -4.14 -2.80 4.01
CA CYS A 99 -3.32 -3.34 2.92
C CYS A 99 -4.12 -3.41 1.61
N MET A 100 -3.53 -2.91 0.53
CA MET A 100 -3.85 -3.41 -0.79
C MET A 100 -3.14 -4.75 -0.96
N ALA A 101 -3.87 -5.85 -0.80
CA ALA A 101 -3.26 -7.18 -0.79
C ALA A 101 -4.29 -8.31 -0.92
N GLY A 102 -3.88 -9.36 -1.61
CA GLY A 102 -4.63 -10.60 -1.73
C GLY A 102 -5.69 -10.60 -2.81
N MET A 103 -6.10 -11.80 -3.17
CA MET A 103 -7.20 -12.09 -4.09
C MET A 103 -8.19 -12.98 -3.36
N PHE A 104 -9.47 -12.62 -3.34
CA PHE A 104 -10.46 -13.28 -2.48
C PHE A 104 -11.57 -13.99 -3.28
N PRO A 105 -12.00 -15.19 -2.83
CA PRO A 105 -11.62 -15.91 -1.60
C PRO A 105 -10.27 -16.63 -1.68
N SER A 106 -9.67 -16.74 -2.86
CA SER A 106 -8.35 -17.33 -3.07
C SER A 106 -7.72 -16.85 -4.37
N GLY A 107 -6.39 -16.86 -4.44
CA GLY A 107 -5.67 -16.49 -5.65
C GLY A 107 -4.20 -16.19 -5.40
N SER A 108 -3.58 -15.49 -6.35
CA SER A 108 -2.19 -15.06 -6.27
C SER A 108 -2.11 -13.59 -6.68
N GLU A 109 -2.02 -12.71 -5.68
CA GLU A 109 -1.94 -11.28 -5.88
C GLU A 109 -0.48 -10.81 -5.76
N PHE A 110 -0.11 -9.82 -6.56
CA PHE A 110 1.26 -9.39 -6.79
C PHE A 110 2.01 -8.99 -5.50
N ASN A 111 1.41 -8.16 -4.64
CA ASN A 111 2.06 -7.67 -3.43
C ASN A 111 2.32 -8.79 -2.41
N VAL A 112 1.43 -9.78 -2.37
CA VAL A 112 1.57 -10.97 -1.51
C VAL A 112 2.57 -11.96 -2.09
N ASN A 113 2.46 -12.24 -3.38
CA ASN A 113 3.23 -13.30 -4.04
C ASN A 113 4.72 -12.96 -4.15
N ARG A 114 5.07 -11.71 -4.47
CA ARG A 114 6.47 -11.32 -4.71
C ARG A 114 7.37 -11.44 -3.49
N ASP A 115 6.81 -11.28 -2.28
CA ASP A 115 7.52 -11.57 -1.04
C ASP A 115 6.62 -12.41 -0.11
N ALA A 116 6.44 -13.68 -0.49
CA ALA A 116 5.59 -14.62 0.23
C ALA A 116 6.02 -14.78 1.69
N SER A 117 7.32 -14.85 1.95
CA SER A 117 7.87 -15.02 3.29
C SER A 117 7.53 -13.83 4.19
N ALA A 118 7.73 -12.58 3.72
CA ALA A 118 7.37 -11.40 4.49
C ALA A 118 5.83 -11.31 4.67
N SER A 119 5.06 -11.69 3.66
CA SER A 119 3.59 -11.73 3.73
C SER A 119 3.11 -12.72 4.77
N GLN A 120 3.64 -13.95 4.79
CA GLN A 120 3.36 -14.96 5.82
C GLN A 120 3.70 -14.43 7.22
N GLN A 121 4.89 -13.84 7.36
CA GLN A 121 5.35 -13.30 8.64
C GLN A 121 4.42 -12.20 9.15
N VAL A 122 4.05 -11.25 8.30
CA VAL A 122 3.17 -10.15 8.68
C VAL A 122 1.79 -10.67 9.03
N TYR A 123 1.12 -11.41 8.16
CA TYR A 123 -0.27 -11.85 8.41
C TYR A 123 -0.41 -12.88 9.53
N ASN A 124 0.66 -13.61 9.87
CA ASN A 124 0.64 -14.50 11.02
C ASN A 124 0.97 -13.78 12.34
N ASN A 125 1.70 -12.69 12.31
CA ASN A 125 2.28 -12.09 13.53
C ASN A 125 1.85 -10.65 13.81
N TRP A 126 1.12 -9.99 12.90
CA TRP A 126 0.72 -8.59 13.09
C TRP A 126 -0.16 -8.42 14.33
N PRO A 127 0.21 -7.55 15.29
CA PRO A 127 -0.43 -7.54 16.62
C PRO A 127 -1.65 -6.60 16.74
N THR A 128 -2.06 -5.95 15.65
CA THR A 128 -3.21 -5.01 15.62
C THR A 128 -4.18 -5.41 14.50
N PRO A 129 -5.40 -4.85 14.44
CA PRO A 129 -6.33 -5.15 13.37
C PRO A 129 -5.72 -4.96 11.99
N VAL A 130 -6.06 -5.86 11.06
CA VAL A 130 -5.67 -5.81 9.65
C VAL A 130 -6.93 -5.71 8.80
N LEU A 131 -6.95 -4.77 7.86
CA LEU A 131 -7.98 -4.60 6.87
C LEU A 131 -7.38 -4.73 5.47
N LEU A 132 -7.99 -5.59 4.65
CA LEU A 132 -7.50 -5.93 3.32
C LEU A 132 -8.43 -5.37 2.26
N SER A 133 -7.87 -4.63 1.30
CA SER A 133 -8.51 -4.26 0.04
C SER A 133 -7.96 -5.20 -1.03
N GLY A 134 -8.79 -6.14 -1.49
CA GLY A 134 -8.38 -7.19 -2.42
C GLY A 134 -8.26 -6.71 -3.87
N PHE A 135 -7.63 -7.53 -4.69
CA PHE A 135 -7.45 -7.31 -6.13
C PHE A 135 -8.77 -6.98 -6.84
N GLU A 136 -9.85 -7.67 -6.48
CA GLU A 136 -11.17 -7.59 -7.14
C GLU A 136 -11.82 -6.22 -7.02
N ILE A 137 -11.42 -5.45 -6.01
CA ILE A 137 -11.99 -4.11 -5.76
C ILE A 137 -11.39 -3.12 -6.74
N GLY A 138 -10.07 -2.95 -6.72
CA GLY A 138 -9.38 -1.96 -7.53
C GLY A 138 -9.44 -2.26 -9.03
N GLN A 139 -9.55 -3.53 -9.41
CA GLN A 139 -9.70 -3.95 -10.80
C GLN A 139 -10.94 -3.33 -11.49
N LYS A 140 -11.98 -2.99 -10.72
CA LYS A 140 -13.25 -2.44 -11.24
C LYS A 140 -13.34 -0.92 -11.18
N ILE A 141 -12.33 -0.27 -10.62
CA ILE A 141 -12.27 1.18 -10.48
C ILE A 141 -11.14 1.69 -11.37
N HIS A 142 -11.45 2.63 -12.27
CA HIS A 142 -10.47 3.15 -13.20
C HIS A 142 -10.25 4.64 -12.97
N THR A 143 -8.98 5.05 -12.99
CA THR A 143 -8.53 6.44 -12.78
C THR A 143 -7.53 6.86 -13.86
N GLY A 144 -7.07 8.10 -13.78
CA GLY A 144 -6.01 8.64 -14.62
C GLY A 144 -6.49 9.38 -15.86
N LEU A 145 -7.47 8.85 -16.62
CA LEU A 145 -7.93 9.51 -17.87
C LEU A 145 -8.41 10.94 -17.66
N PRO A 146 -9.28 11.24 -16.67
CA PRO A 146 -9.68 12.64 -16.43
C PRO A 146 -8.50 13.53 -16.04
N LEU A 147 -7.48 12.99 -15.34
CA LEU A 147 -6.28 13.73 -14.99
C LEU A 147 -5.42 14.06 -16.23
N ILE A 148 -5.15 13.09 -17.09
CA ILE A 148 -4.37 13.33 -18.31
C ILE A 148 -5.10 14.23 -19.30
N ASN A 149 -6.42 14.17 -19.38
CA ASN A 149 -7.24 14.98 -20.27
C ASN A 149 -7.50 16.41 -19.76
N ASN A 150 -7.15 16.71 -18.53
CA ASN A 150 -7.29 18.06 -17.97
C ASN A 150 -6.06 18.92 -18.35
N SER A 151 -6.23 19.79 -19.33
CA SER A 151 -5.17 20.69 -19.82
C SER A 151 -4.71 21.74 -18.80
N SER A 152 -5.55 22.08 -17.80
CA SER A 152 -5.20 23.04 -16.76
C SER A 152 -4.17 22.49 -15.76
N ILE A 153 -4.04 21.16 -15.67
CA ILE A 153 -3.05 20.52 -14.80
C ILE A 153 -1.74 20.39 -15.57
N VAL A 154 -0.76 21.15 -15.16
CA VAL A 154 0.60 21.14 -15.72
C VAL A 154 1.62 20.79 -14.63
N ASN A 155 2.82 20.33 -15.04
CA ASN A 155 3.93 19.99 -14.14
C ASN A 155 3.54 19.04 -13.00
N SER A 156 2.73 18.03 -13.31
CA SER A 156 2.27 17.02 -12.35
C SER A 156 2.97 15.69 -12.60
N PRO A 157 3.79 15.20 -11.66
CA PRO A 157 4.42 13.89 -11.78
C PRO A 157 3.37 12.77 -11.88
N VAL A 158 2.27 12.87 -11.14
CA VAL A 158 1.18 11.88 -11.19
C VAL A 158 0.53 11.85 -12.58
N LYS A 159 0.28 13.00 -13.19
CA LYS A 159 -0.25 13.08 -14.56
C LYS A 159 0.71 12.43 -15.57
N ASP A 160 2.01 12.65 -15.42
CA ASP A 160 3.00 12.05 -16.32
C ASP A 160 3.08 10.52 -16.16
N VAL A 161 3.00 9.99 -14.94
CA VAL A 161 2.91 8.53 -14.72
C VAL A 161 1.73 7.93 -15.49
N PHE A 162 0.53 8.47 -15.31
CA PHE A 162 -0.66 7.95 -16.02
C PHE A 162 -0.55 8.11 -17.54
N ARG A 163 -0.04 9.25 -18.02
CA ARG A 163 0.15 9.51 -19.44
C ARG A 163 1.12 8.54 -20.11
N ILE A 164 2.13 8.07 -19.38
CA ILE A 164 3.10 7.09 -19.86
C ILE A 164 2.55 5.68 -19.73
N SER A 165 2.00 5.31 -18.57
CA SER A 165 1.64 3.93 -18.27
C SER A 165 0.37 3.44 -18.99
N ILE A 166 -0.68 4.27 -19.02
CA ILE A 166 -1.98 3.86 -19.58
C ILE A 166 -1.89 3.37 -21.03
N PRO A 167 -1.18 4.06 -21.96
CA PRO A 167 -1.10 3.58 -23.36
C PRO A 167 -0.29 2.30 -23.53
N LEU A 168 0.54 1.92 -22.55
CA LEU A 168 1.40 0.73 -22.64
C LEU A 168 0.69 -0.57 -22.27
N ASP A 169 -0.48 -0.49 -21.62
CA ASP A 169 -1.27 -1.66 -21.27
C ASP A 169 -2.69 -1.54 -21.85
N LYS A 170 -3.06 -2.49 -22.71
CA LYS A 170 -4.41 -2.52 -23.31
C LYS A 170 -5.53 -2.67 -22.29
N GLN A 171 -5.24 -3.26 -21.13
CA GLN A 171 -6.21 -3.40 -20.04
C GLN A 171 -6.54 -2.04 -19.40
N ASP A 172 -5.65 -1.06 -19.53
CA ASP A 172 -5.81 0.28 -18.98
C ASP A 172 -6.51 1.26 -19.96
N SER A 173 -7.05 0.78 -21.09
CA SER A 173 -7.70 1.63 -22.10
C SER A 173 -8.87 2.49 -21.56
N ALA A 174 -9.54 2.02 -20.51
CA ALA A 174 -10.58 2.76 -19.78
C ALA A 174 -10.05 3.57 -18.58
N GLY A 175 -8.74 3.66 -18.41
CA GLY A 175 -8.03 4.20 -17.26
C GLY A 175 -7.31 3.12 -16.47
N ARG A 176 -6.35 3.53 -15.65
CA ARG A 176 -5.59 2.61 -14.78
C ARG A 176 -6.48 2.08 -13.66
N MET A 177 -6.40 0.79 -13.41
CA MET A 177 -7.05 0.16 -12.27
C MET A 177 -6.50 0.72 -10.95
N SER A 178 -7.41 1.02 -9.99
CA SER A 178 -7.11 1.77 -8.76
C SER A 178 -7.06 0.87 -7.54
N TRP A 179 -6.08 0.00 -7.47
CA TRP A 179 -5.92 -0.91 -6.33
C TRP A 179 -5.48 -0.16 -5.06
N ASP A 180 -4.44 0.63 -5.17
CA ASP A 180 -3.77 1.29 -4.05
C ASP A 180 -4.62 2.39 -3.45
N GLU A 181 -5.28 3.18 -4.31
CA GLU A 181 -6.12 4.29 -3.91
C GLU A 181 -7.31 3.83 -3.06
N THR A 182 -7.83 2.62 -3.30
CA THR A 182 -8.94 2.09 -2.51
C THR A 182 -8.52 1.80 -1.07
N ALA A 183 -7.32 1.27 -0.86
CA ALA A 183 -6.77 1.05 0.47
C ALA A 183 -6.52 2.38 1.21
N VAL A 184 -5.96 3.38 0.50
CA VAL A 184 -5.73 4.71 1.07
C VAL A 184 -7.04 5.42 1.39
N LEU A 185 -8.05 5.35 0.50
CA LEU A 185 -9.38 5.91 0.74
C LEU A 185 -9.99 5.36 2.04
N VAL A 186 -9.95 4.04 2.22
CA VAL A 186 -10.49 3.39 3.42
C VAL A 186 -9.70 3.74 4.66
N ALA A 187 -8.38 3.87 4.56
CA ALA A 187 -7.54 4.26 5.69
C ALA A 187 -7.84 5.69 6.18
N VAL A 188 -8.14 6.61 5.26
CA VAL A 188 -8.40 8.04 5.56
C VAL A 188 -9.85 8.30 5.91
N LYS A 189 -10.80 7.72 5.18
CA LYS A 189 -12.24 8.00 5.31
C LYS A 189 -13.02 6.92 6.04
N GLY A 190 -12.40 5.77 6.31
CA GLY A 190 -13.09 4.59 6.79
C GLY A 190 -13.75 3.80 5.65
N TYR A 191 -14.26 2.63 5.96
CA TYR A 191 -14.87 1.76 4.94
C TYR A 191 -16.34 2.11 4.63
N LYS A 192 -17.05 2.75 5.56
CA LYS A 192 -18.42 3.20 5.34
C LYS A 192 -18.46 4.56 4.62
N PRO A 193 -19.44 4.81 3.76
CA PRO A 193 -20.59 3.96 3.40
C PRO A 193 -20.29 2.97 2.25
N TRP A 194 -19.06 2.94 1.74
CA TRP A 194 -18.72 2.27 0.48
C TRP A 194 -18.63 0.76 0.57
N TYR A 195 -18.21 0.22 1.73
CA TYR A 195 -17.96 -1.21 1.88
C TYR A 195 -18.62 -1.79 3.13
N LYS A 196 -18.88 -3.08 3.07
CA LYS A 196 -19.09 -3.92 4.25
C LYS A 196 -17.77 -4.58 4.63
N LEU A 197 -17.67 -5.16 5.80
CA LEU A 197 -16.52 -5.94 6.22
C LEU A 197 -16.89 -7.41 6.31
N GLU A 198 -16.05 -8.27 5.76
CA GLU A 198 -16.07 -9.69 6.01
C GLU A 198 -14.89 -10.07 6.92
N ARG A 199 -15.17 -10.78 7.99
CA ARG A 199 -14.15 -11.20 8.96
C ARG A 199 -13.63 -12.58 8.63
N GLY A 200 -12.31 -12.75 8.75
CA GLY A 200 -11.64 -13.99 8.49
C GLY A 200 -10.15 -13.89 8.83
N LYS A 201 -9.35 -14.72 8.19
CA LYS A 201 -7.88 -14.64 8.20
C LYS A 201 -7.36 -14.95 6.81
N MET A 202 -6.47 -14.10 6.31
CA MET A 202 -5.69 -14.43 5.12
C MET A 202 -4.60 -15.43 5.49
N ILE A 203 -4.55 -16.53 4.77
CA ILE A 203 -3.52 -17.56 4.83
C ILE A 203 -2.70 -17.46 3.55
N VAL A 204 -1.40 -17.31 3.68
CA VAL A 204 -0.46 -17.26 2.56
C VAL A 204 0.34 -18.54 2.51
N ALA A 205 0.35 -19.19 1.35
CA ALA A 205 1.14 -20.39 1.09
C ALA A 205 2.58 -20.04 0.70
N ASP A 206 3.47 -21.03 0.69
CA ASP A 206 4.90 -20.83 0.37
C ASP A 206 5.13 -20.34 -1.07
N ASN A 207 4.22 -20.68 -1.99
CA ASN A 207 4.25 -20.17 -3.36
C ASN A 207 3.66 -18.77 -3.52
N GLY A 208 3.28 -18.10 -2.43
CA GLY A 208 2.72 -16.75 -2.42
C GLY A 208 1.24 -16.65 -2.80
N SER A 209 0.56 -17.78 -3.06
CA SER A 209 -0.90 -17.76 -3.19
C SER A 209 -1.56 -17.53 -1.82
N ASN A 210 -2.77 -16.98 -1.84
CA ASN A 210 -3.53 -16.79 -0.62
C ASN A 210 -4.90 -17.45 -0.65
N THR A 211 -5.42 -17.77 0.54
CA THR A 211 -6.79 -18.19 0.78
C THR A 211 -7.39 -17.44 1.96
N TRP A 212 -8.71 -17.32 1.97
CA TRP A 212 -9.46 -16.67 3.05
C TRP A 212 -10.13 -17.69 3.94
N ASP A 213 -9.75 -17.72 5.21
CA ASP A 213 -10.30 -18.63 6.24
C ASP A 213 -11.37 -17.87 7.06
N THR A 214 -12.64 -18.14 6.79
CA THR A 214 -13.78 -17.52 7.48
C THR A 214 -14.02 -18.06 8.89
N THR A 215 -13.38 -19.18 9.26
CA THR A 215 -13.48 -19.74 10.61
C THR A 215 -12.66 -18.95 11.63
N LYS A 216 -11.64 -18.22 11.18
CA LYS A 216 -10.80 -17.30 11.97
C LYS A 216 -11.25 -15.88 11.75
N LYS A 217 -11.09 -15.01 12.74
CA LYS A 217 -11.62 -13.63 12.69
C LYS A 217 -10.59 -12.55 13.03
N ASN A 218 -9.31 -12.85 12.78
CA ASN A 218 -8.20 -11.95 13.12
C ASN A 218 -8.05 -10.77 12.15
N HIS A 219 -8.50 -10.95 10.91
CA HIS A 219 -8.45 -9.95 9.87
C HIS A 219 -9.86 -9.57 9.41
N ALA A 220 -9.94 -8.53 8.61
CA ALA A 220 -11.13 -8.18 7.86
C ALA A 220 -10.75 -7.88 6.41
N GLN A 221 -11.62 -8.21 5.49
CA GLN A 221 -11.51 -7.81 4.08
C GLN A 221 -12.71 -6.97 3.66
N LEU A 222 -12.55 -6.22 2.60
CA LEU A 222 -13.63 -5.56 1.88
C LEU A 222 -14.17 -6.56 0.86
N PRO A 223 -15.40 -7.09 1.01
CA PRO A 223 -15.89 -8.09 0.08
C PRO A 223 -16.37 -7.48 -1.23
N GLY A 224 -16.11 -8.17 -2.31
CA GLY A 224 -16.81 -8.05 -3.57
C GLY A 224 -16.53 -6.80 -4.39
N ALA A 225 -17.55 -6.36 -5.12
CA ALA A 225 -17.46 -5.21 -6.00
C ALA A 225 -17.48 -3.89 -5.21
N PRO A 226 -16.71 -2.88 -5.65
CA PRO A 226 -16.82 -1.53 -5.11
C PRO A 226 -18.25 -1.01 -5.31
N PRO A 227 -18.76 -0.17 -4.40
CA PRO A 227 -20.05 0.45 -4.58
C PRO A 227 -20.09 1.25 -5.87
N GLN A 228 -21.22 1.22 -6.56
CA GLN A 228 -21.40 1.92 -7.83
C GLN A 228 -21.09 3.42 -7.75
N SER A 229 -21.20 4.04 -6.57
CA SER A 229 -20.83 5.44 -6.36
C SER A 229 -19.35 5.71 -6.60
N ILE A 230 -18.44 4.81 -6.18
CA ILE A 230 -17.00 4.95 -6.45
C ILE A 230 -16.69 4.64 -7.93
N VAL A 231 -17.34 3.63 -8.50
CA VAL A 231 -17.17 3.28 -9.92
C VAL A 231 -17.65 4.40 -10.84
N ARG A 232 -18.75 5.07 -10.48
CA ARG A 232 -19.33 6.18 -11.28
C ARG A 232 -18.62 7.50 -11.09
N ASP A 233 -18.05 7.74 -9.92
CA ASP A 233 -17.38 8.98 -9.58
C ASP A 233 -15.98 8.70 -9.01
N SER A 234 -15.07 8.34 -9.91
CA SER A 234 -13.66 8.18 -9.56
C SER A 234 -12.99 9.49 -9.14
N SER A 235 -13.68 10.65 -9.30
CA SER A 235 -13.19 11.95 -8.80
C SER A 235 -13.02 11.94 -7.27
N LEU A 236 -13.69 11.06 -6.54
CA LEU A 236 -13.49 10.84 -5.12
C LEU A 236 -12.04 10.42 -4.77
N LEU A 237 -11.30 9.88 -5.74
CA LEU A 237 -9.91 9.46 -5.58
C LEU A 237 -8.91 10.58 -5.92
N TYR A 238 -9.32 11.65 -6.65
CA TYR A 238 -8.44 12.72 -7.07
C TYR A 238 -7.82 13.55 -5.93
N PRO A 239 -8.50 13.85 -4.82
CA PRO A 239 -7.88 14.58 -3.73
C PRO A 239 -6.64 13.87 -3.15
N MET A 240 -6.49 12.57 -3.41
CA MET A 240 -5.36 11.78 -2.95
C MET A 240 -4.08 11.97 -3.79
N TYR A 241 -4.22 12.54 -4.99
CA TYR A 241 -3.09 12.84 -5.88
C TYR A 241 -2.54 14.28 -5.75
N CYS A 242 -3.19 15.13 -4.95
CA CYS A 242 -2.85 16.54 -4.80
C CYS A 242 -2.04 16.86 -3.54
N CYS A 243 -1.33 15.90 -2.96
CA CYS A 243 -0.50 16.09 -1.77
C CYS A 243 0.99 16.11 -2.08
#